data_e1651d6a7bab098de5db804d03768aeb
#
_entry.id   e1651d6a7bab098de5db804d03768aeb
#
_cell.length_a   1.000
_cell.length_b   1.000
_cell.length_c   1.000
_cell.angle_alpha   90.00
_cell.angle_beta   90.00
_cell.angle_gamma   90.00
#
_symmetry.space_group_name_H-M   'P 1'
#
loop_
_entity.id
_entity.type
_entity.pdbx_description
1 polymer ?
#
loop_
_entity_poly.entity_id
_entity_poly.type
_entity_poly.pdbx_seq_one_letter_code
_entity_poly.pdbx_strand_id
1 'polypeptide(L)'
;MPEWICVRQRAGPLVKECRALRPRLSANDTPYQRSEKNKILRPPRDSSVCRTRVDRLELRLALFCFAGIVYTLTFDPYHLPDRFPDVRKRWRSFLRLLNLWKPNWSRDYIYLIEGRHGDHRYHIHLVLRNSDFSPAEILYLWKYGEVDDEPLLLGPYDTYRRTAKYWNKEASDGITVPVGARTWVASRSLN
;
A
#
# COMPACT_ATOMS: atom_id res chain seq x y z
N MET A 1 -21.38 26.69 -15.92
CA MET A 1 -20.94 26.54 -14.54
C MET A 1 -20.27 25.19 -14.37
N PRO A 2 -19.22 25.05 -13.57
CA PRO A 2 -18.64 23.74 -13.29
C PRO A 2 -19.66 22.86 -12.59
N GLU A 3 -19.68 21.59 -12.95
CA GLU A 3 -20.62 20.60 -12.41
C GLU A 3 -19.96 19.82 -11.26
N TRP A 4 -20.66 19.68 -10.13
CA TRP A 4 -20.23 18.83 -9.04
C TRP A 4 -20.55 17.37 -9.36
N ILE A 5 -19.54 16.54 -9.33
CA ILE A 5 -19.71 15.09 -9.44
C ILE A 5 -19.39 14.43 -8.10
N CYS A 6 -20.17 13.42 -7.74
CA CYS A 6 -19.88 12.56 -6.60
C CYS A 6 -19.26 11.26 -7.14
N VAL A 7 -18.02 11.00 -6.74
CA VAL A 7 -17.33 9.74 -7.06
C VAL A 7 -17.41 8.85 -5.85
N ARG A 8 -18.06 7.70 -6.00
CA ARG A 8 -18.18 6.70 -4.94
C ARG A 8 -17.25 5.53 -5.27
N GLN A 9 -16.39 5.18 -4.31
CA GLN A 9 -15.49 4.01 -4.38
C GLN A 9 -15.84 3.06 -3.24
N ARG A 10 -16.01 1.77 -3.55
CA ARG A 10 -16.27 0.73 -2.57
C ARG A 10 -15.14 -0.30 -2.58
N ALA A 11 -14.66 -0.67 -1.39
CA ALA A 11 -13.69 -1.74 -1.21
C ALA A 11 -14.04 -2.50 0.08
N GLY A 12 -14.52 -3.74 -0.06
CA GLY A 12 -15.05 -4.50 1.07
C GLY A 12 -16.14 -3.69 1.82
N PRO A 13 -16.02 -3.53 3.14
CA PRO A 13 -16.95 -2.77 3.95
C PRO A 13 -16.78 -1.23 3.80
N LEU A 14 -15.66 -0.77 3.27
CA LEU A 14 -15.35 0.65 3.16
C LEU A 14 -16.01 1.27 1.93
N VAL A 15 -16.76 2.35 2.14
CA VAL A 15 -17.31 3.19 1.08
C VAL A 15 -16.73 4.59 1.22
N LYS A 16 -16.06 5.09 0.19
CA LYS A 16 -15.56 6.46 0.10
C LYS A 16 -16.36 7.24 -0.91
N GLU A 17 -16.84 8.40 -0.49
CA GLU A 17 -17.49 9.37 -1.36
C GLU A 17 -16.64 10.63 -1.46
N CYS A 18 -16.30 11.02 -2.68
CA CYS A 18 -15.57 12.23 -2.94
C CYS A 18 -16.40 13.14 -3.84
N ARG A 19 -16.57 14.38 -3.44
CA ARG A 19 -17.13 15.41 -4.32
C ARG A 19 -15.99 16.10 -5.06
N ALA A 20 -16.07 16.13 -6.38
CA ALA A 20 -15.10 16.79 -7.23
C ALA A 20 -15.81 17.68 -8.24
N LEU A 21 -15.19 18.81 -8.56
CA LEU A 21 -15.64 19.66 -9.64
C LEU A 21 -15.19 19.06 -10.97
N ARG A 22 -16.13 18.78 -11.84
CA ARG A 22 -15.82 18.37 -13.21
C ARG A 22 -15.60 19.63 -14.06
N PRO A 23 -14.44 19.79 -14.73
CA PRO A 23 -14.29 20.87 -15.67
C PRO A 23 -15.27 20.68 -16.82
N ARG A 24 -15.97 21.72 -17.20
CA ARG A 24 -16.81 21.69 -18.40
C ARG A 24 -15.88 21.69 -19.61
N LEU A 25 -15.63 20.50 -20.16
CA LEU A 25 -14.90 20.35 -21.40
C LEU A 25 -15.87 20.61 -22.54
N SER A 26 -15.52 21.54 -23.43
CA SER A 26 -16.24 21.76 -24.68
C SER A 26 -15.76 20.72 -25.73
N ALA A 27 -16.66 20.34 -26.63
CA ALA A 27 -16.28 19.53 -27.79
C ALA A 27 -15.20 20.25 -28.65
N ASN A 28 -15.20 21.57 -28.63
CA ASN A 28 -14.25 22.42 -29.38
C ASN A 28 -12.95 22.69 -28.60
N ASP A 29 -12.79 22.21 -27.36
CA ASP A 29 -11.54 22.41 -26.62
C ASP A 29 -10.39 21.66 -27.29
N THR A 30 -9.30 22.39 -27.55
CA THR A 30 -8.06 21.79 -28.02
C THR A 30 -7.46 20.84 -26.92
N PRO A 31 -6.59 19.88 -27.28
CA PRO A 31 -5.90 19.05 -26.30
C PRO A 31 -5.16 19.84 -25.23
N TYR A 32 -4.59 20.98 -25.61
CA TYR A 32 -3.92 21.89 -24.68
C TYR A 32 -4.90 22.53 -23.70
N GLN A 33 -6.02 23.08 -24.17
CA GLN A 33 -7.05 23.70 -23.33
C GLN A 33 -7.67 22.66 -22.36
N ARG A 34 -7.89 21.41 -22.81
CA ARG A 34 -8.34 20.31 -21.95
C ARG A 34 -7.31 19.99 -20.85
N SER A 35 -6.03 20.01 -21.21
CA SER A 35 -4.94 19.81 -20.25
C SER A 35 -4.89 20.92 -19.20
N GLU A 36 -4.99 22.18 -19.61
CA GLU A 36 -4.99 23.34 -18.70
C GLU A 36 -6.22 23.35 -17.78
N LYS A 37 -7.43 23.11 -18.31
CA LYS A 37 -8.65 22.99 -17.51
C LYS A 37 -8.54 21.89 -16.46
N ASN A 38 -7.90 20.77 -16.80
CA ASN A 38 -7.63 19.67 -15.85
C ASN A 38 -6.55 20.01 -14.82
N LYS A 39 -5.58 20.87 -15.13
CA LYS A 39 -4.55 21.32 -14.18
C LYS A 39 -5.12 22.27 -13.11
N ILE A 40 -6.01 23.19 -13.49
CA ILE A 40 -6.63 24.16 -12.57
C ILE A 40 -7.39 23.47 -11.43
N LEU A 41 -7.90 22.26 -11.67
CA LEU A 41 -8.66 21.49 -10.68
C LEU A 41 -7.80 20.53 -9.86
N ARG A 42 -6.49 20.45 -10.13
CA ARG A 42 -5.58 19.62 -9.33
C ARG A 42 -5.00 20.45 -8.19
N PRO A 43 -5.17 20.00 -6.94
CA PRO A 43 -4.46 20.62 -5.82
C PRO A 43 -2.94 20.50 -6.03
N PRO A 44 -2.13 21.34 -5.36
CA PRO A 44 -0.66 21.32 -5.47
C PRO A 44 -0.11 19.91 -5.39
N ARG A 45 0.83 19.57 -6.28
CA ARG A 45 1.25 18.18 -6.56
C ARG A 45 1.65 17.35 -5.34
N ASP A 46 2.35 17.92 -4.37
CA ASP A 46 2.97 17.13 -3.31
C ASP A 46 1.95 16.61 -2.28
N SER A 47 1.02 17.43 -1.82
CA SER A 47 -0.03 17.02 -0.90
C SER A 47 -1.05 16.08 -1.56
N SER A 48 -1.33 16.26 -2.87
CA SER A 48 -2.28 15.43 -3.60
C SER A 48 -1.75 14.03 -3.91
N VAL A 49 -0.46 13.89 -4.20
CA VAL A 49 0.17 12.59 -4.48
C VAL A 49 0.21 11.74 -3.22
N CYS A 50 0.60 12.32 -2.08
CA CYS A 50 0.59 11.63 -0.80
C CYS A 50 -0.83 11.21 -0.41
N ARG A 51 -1.80 12.11 -0.51
CA ARG A 51 -3.21 11.82 -0.23
C ARG A 51 -3.76 10.70 -1.10
N THR A 52 -3.47 10.71 -2.40
CA THR A 52 -3.90 9.66 -3.33
C THR A 52 -3.26 8.30 -3.00
N ARG A 53 -1.99 8.28 -2.56
CA ARG A 53 -1.31 7.03 -2.14
C ARG A 53 -1.96 6.44 -0.90
N VAL A 54 -2.22 7.27 0.11
CA VAL A 54 -2.92 6.87 1.34
C VAL A 54 -4.31 6.35 1.03
N ASP A 55 -5.08 7.08 0.21
CA ASP A 55 -6.44 6.70 -0.15
C ASP A 55 -6.50 5.36 -0.90
N ARG A 56 -5.56 5.12 -1.81
CA ARG A 56 -5.45 3.86 -2.55
C ARG A 56 -5.08 2.70 -1.63
N LEU A 57 -4.11 2.89 -0.74
CA LEU A 57 -3.71 1.84 0.19
C LEU A 57 -4.85 1.51 1.15
N GLU A 58 -5.53 2.51 1.69
CA GLU A 58 -6.69 2.30 2.56
C GLU A 58 -7.79 1.46 1.89
N LEU A 59 -8.11 1.74 0.62
CA LEU A 59 -9.07 0.94 -0.15
C LEU A 59 -8.59 -0.50 -0.34
N ARG A 60 -7.28 -0.72 -0.55
CA ARG A 60 -6.71 -2.07 -0.70
C ARG A 60 -6.73 -2.84 0.63
N LEU A 61 -6.39 -2.20 1.75
CA LEU A 61 -6.48 -2.80 3.07
C LEU A 61 -7.93 -3.21 3.40
N ALA A 62 -8.90 -2.41 3.00
CA ALA A 62 -10.32 -2.72 3.23
C ALA A 62 -10.82 -3.98 2.49
N LEU A 63 -10.12 -4.44 1.44
CA LEU A 63 -10.46 -5.70 0.75
C LEU A 63 -10.19 -6.96 1.59
N PHE A 64 -9.42 -6.85 2.66
CA PHE A 64 -9.24 -7.96 3.61
C PHE A 64 -10.45 -8.19 4.52
N CYS A 65 -11.43 -7.28 4.56
CA CYS A 65 -12.73 -7.45 5.24
C CYS A 65 -12.59 -7.96 6.68
N PHE A 66 -11.75 -7.32 7.50
CA PHE A 66 -11.44 -7.68 8.90
C PHE A 66 -10.70 -9.02 9.09
N ALA A 67 -10.36 -9.69 8.01
CA ALA A 67 -9.67 -10.98 8.04
C ALA A 67 -8.17 -10.86 7.68
N GLY A 68 -7.58 -9.69 7.89
CA GLY A 68 -6.17 -9.43 7.66
C GLY A 68 -5.33 -9.59 8.92
N ILE A 69 -4.11 -10.10 8.77
CA ILE A 69 -3.04 -10.02 9.76
C ILE A 69 -1.89 -9.24 9.14
N VAL A 70 -1.38 -8.28 9.90
CA VAL A 70 -0.17 -7.51 9.56
C VAL A 70 1.02 -8.22 10.17
N TYR A 71 1.99 -8.56 9.36
CA TYR A 71 3.26 -9.11 9.79
C TYR A 71 4.36 -8.07 9.60
N THR A 72 5.23 -7.93 10.58
CA THR A 72 6.48 -7.19 10.47
C THR A 72 7.63 -8.18 10.44
N LEU A 73 8.22 -8.35 9.27
CA LEU A 73 9.34 -9.26 9.03
C LEU A 73 10.64 -8.46 9.15
N THR A 74 11.41 -8.72 10.18
CA THR A 74 12.71 -8.07 10.43
C THR A 74 13.86 -8.95 9.98
N PHE A 75 15.01 -8.34 9.74
CA PHE A 75 16.25 -9.07 9.48
C PHE A 75 17.12 -9.01 10.73
N ASP A 76 17.63 -10.16 11.16
CA ASP A 76 18.65 -10.21 12.18
C ASP A 76 20.00 -9.66 11.64
N PRO A 77 20.98 -9.34 12.51
CA PRO A 77 22.26 -8.76 12.09
C PRO A 77 23.04 -9.61 11.07
N TYR A 78 22.89 -10.95 11.11
CA TYR A 78 23.59 -11.87 10.20
C TYR A 78 22.93 -11.95 8.83
N HIS A 79 21.65 -11.60 8.75
CA HIS A 79 20.86 -11.67 7.54
C HIS A 79 20.45 -10.29 7.00
N LEU A 80 20.88 -9.20 7.64
CA LEU A 80 20.55 -7.86 7.17
C LEU A 80 21.17 -7.62 5.78
N PRO A 81 20.38 -7.32 4.76
CA PRO A 81 20.91 -7.06 3.44
C PRO A 81 21.59 -5.69 3.36
N ASP A 82 22.76 -5.61 2.70
CA ASP A 82 23.47 -4.35 2.49
C ASP A 82 22.75 -3.43 1.50
N ARG A 83 22.01 -4.02 0.55
CA ARG A 83 21.41 -3.27 -0.55
C ARG A 83 19.96 -3.67 -0.81
N PHE A 84 19.16 -2.72 -1.22
CA PHE A 84 17.74 -2.93 -1.53
C PHE A 84 17.44 -4.05 -2.57
N PRO A 85 18.24 -4.28 -3.64
CA PRO A 85 18.03 -5.44 -4.53
C PRO A 85 18.09 -6.79 -3.81
N ASP A 86 18.92 -6.91 -2.78
CA ASP A 86 19.06 -8.15 -2.00
C ASP A 86 17.83 -8.39 -1.09
N VAL A 87 17.26 -7.32 -0.52
CA VAL A 87 15.96 -7.39 0.18
C VAL A 87 14.89 -7.93 -0.75
N ARG A 88 14.81 -7.41 -1.98
CA ARG A 88 13.85 -7.88 -2.99
C ARG A 88 14.06 -9.34 -3.39
N LYS A 89 15.31 -9.81 -3.41
CA LYS A 89 15.64 -11.21 -3.69
C LYS A 89 15.11 -12.11 -2.57
N ARG A 90 15.35 -11.74 -1.31
CA ARG A 90 14.85 -12.48 -0.13
C ARG A 90 13.33 -12.49 -0.06
N TRP A 91 12.71 -11.35 -0.32
CA TRP A 91 11.25 -11.26 -0.44
C TRP A 91 10.68 -12.22 -1.50
N ARG A 92 11.27 -12.26 -2.69
CA ARG A 92 10.83 -13.19 -3.74
C ARG A 92 11.02 -14.65 -3.35
N SER A 93 12.11 -14.96 -2.65
CA SER A 93 12.36 -16.31 -2.13
C SER A 93 11.31 -16.69 -1.10
N PHE A 94 10.97 -15.78 -0.19
CA PHE A 94 9.91 -15.99 0.79
C PHE A 94 8.54 -16.21 0.13
N LEU A 95 8.15 -15.41 -0.86
CA LEU A 95 6.93 -15.65 -1.63
C LEU A 95 6.89 -17.02 -2.32
N ARG A 96 8.04 -17.52 -2.81
CA ARG A 96 8.12 -18.86 -3.37
C ARG A 96 7.87 -19.92 -2.28
N LEU A 97 8.43 -19.75 -1.10
CA LEU A 97 8.18 -20.65 0.03
C LEU A 97 6.71 -20.67 0.43
N LEU A 98 6.02 -19.53 0.50
CA LEU A 98 4.58 -19.49 0.75
C LEU A 98 3.81 -20.29 -0.29
N ASN A 99 4.13 -20.12 -1.58
CA ASN A 99 3.48 -20.86 -2.67
C ASN A 99 3.77 -22.37 -2.63
N LEU A 100 4.96 -22.79 -2.20
CA LEU A 100 5.32 -24.21 -2.05
C LEU A 100 4.64 -24.82 -0.83
N TRP A 101 4.55 -24.07 0.26
CA TRP A 101 3.95 -24.54 1.52
C TRP A 101 2.44 -24.74 1.40
N LYS A 102 1.74 -23.75 0.83
CA LYS A 102 0.30 -23.81 0.56
C LYS A 102 -0.01 -23.39 -0.90
N PRO A 103 -0.01 -24.33 -1.84
CA PRO A 103 -0.23 -23.99 -3.27
C PRO A 103 -1.56 -23.30 -3.57
N ASN A 104 -2.57 -23.53 -2.72
CA ASN A 104 -3.95 -23.07 -2.91
C ASN A 104 -4.34 -21.86 -2.03
N TRP A 105 -3.35 -21.13 -1.45
CA TRP A 105 -3.67 -19.91 -0.71
C TRP A 105 -4.22 -18.82 -1.63
N SER A 106 -4.94 -17.85 -1.08
CA SER A 106 -5.66 -16.82 -1.87
C SER A 106 -4.75 -15.97 -2.76
N ARG A 107 -3.47 -15.85 -2.40
CA ARG A 107 -2.49 -14.94 -3.00
C ARG A 107 -2.86 -13.47 -2.84
N ASP A 108 -3.73 -13.17 -1.89
CA ASP A 108 -4.07 -11.82 -1.50
C ASP A 108 -3.01 -11.31 -0.51
N TYR A 109 -2.20 -10.37 -0.95
CA TYR A 109 -1.21 -9.73 -0.08
C TYR A 109 -0.97 -8.28 -0.46
N ILE A 110 -0.59 -7.51 0.54
CA ILE A 110 -0.01 -6.18 0.38
C ILE A 110 1.29 -6.17 1.16
N TYR A 111 2.35 -5.64 0.57
CA TYR A 111 3.60 -5.46 1.29
C TYR A 111 4.23 -4.10 1.00
N LEU A 112 5.04 -3.66 1.94
CA LEU A 112 5.97 -2.55 1.78
C LEU A 112 7.33 -2.94 2.35
N ILE A 113 8.40 -2.37 1.82
CA ILE A 113 9.75 -2.49 2.37
C ILE A 113 10.14 -1.13 2.91
N GLU A 114 10.26 -1.03 4.22
CA GLU A 114 10.72 0.16 4.95
C GLU A 114 12.25 0.15 5.05
N GLY A 115 12.86 1.31 5.35
CA GLY A 115 14.32 1.48 5.47
C GLY A 115 15.05 1.72 4.14
N ARG A 116 14.30 1.80 3.03
CA ARG A 116 14.90 1.97 1.70
C ARG A 116 15.64 3.29 1.51
N HIS A 117 15.14 4.35 2.12
CA HIS A 117 15.61 5.72 1.95
C HIS A 117 16.14 6.34 3.24
N GLY A 118 16.30 5.55 4.31
CA GLY A 118 16.70 5.99 5.63
C GLY A 118 17.97 5.28 6.13
N ASP A 119 17.88 4.66 7.29
CA ASP A 119 18.97 4.00 8.02
C ASP A 119 19.41 2.64 7.44
N HIS A 120 18.80 2.21 6.35
CA HIS A 120 18.99 0.90 5.70
C HIS A 120 18.70 -0.32 6.61
N ARG A 121 18.04 -0.12 7.73
CA ARG A 121 17.45 -1.20 8.54
C ARG A 121 16.15 -1.63 7.89
N TYR A 122 16.27 -2.55 6.96
CA TYR A 122 15.12 -3.01 6.19
C TYR A 122 14.15 -3.81 7.04
N HIS A 123 12.85 -3.45 6.93
CA HIS A 123 11.74 -4.23 7.46
C HIS A 123 10.74 -4.46 6.31
N ILE A 124 10.05 -5.59 6.37
CA ILE A 124 8.98 -5.86 5.41
C ILE A 124 7.67 -5.92 6.18
N HIS A 125 6.79 -4.96 5.95
CA HIS A 125 5.42 -5.05 6.43
C HIS A 125 4.60 -5.80 5.39
N LEU A 126 3.87 -6.80 5.82
CA LEU A 126 3.10 -7.71 4.98
C LEU A 126 1.70 -7.87 5.56
N VAL A 127 0.67 -7.75 4.74
CA VAL A 127 -0.70 -8.17 5.11
C VAL A 127 -1.06 -9.42 4.34
N LEU A 128 -1.55 -10.41 5.08
CA LEU A 128 -2.12 -11.64 4.55
C LEU A 128 -3.52 -11.85 5.13
N ARG A 129 -4.32 -12.73 4.50
CA ARG A 129 -5.55 -13.22 5.13
C ARG A 129 -5.22 -14.18 6.25
N ASN A 130 -5.93 -14.06 7.36
CA ASN A 130 -5.80 -14.96 8.51
C ASN A 130 -6.16 -16.41 8.17
N SER A 131 -6.96 -16.64 7.13
CA SER A 131 -7.31 -17.99 6.63
C SER A 131 -6.18 -18.65 5.84
N ASP A 132 -5.23 -17.89 5.33
CA ASP A 132 -4.18 -18.42 4.46
C ASP A 132 -3.01 -18.99 5.26
N PHE A 133 -2.51 -18.22 6.22
CA PHE A 133 -1.36 -18.61 7.04
C PHE A 133 -1.58 -18.21 8.50
N SER A 134 -1.21 -19.11 9.40
CA SER A 134 -1.10 -18.77 10.82
C SER A 134 0.20 -18.02 11.10
N PRO A 135 0.29 -17.23 12.19
CA PRO A 135 1.53 -16.59 12.62
C PRO A 135 2.69 -17.58 12.79
N ALA A 136 2.44 -18.76 13.33
CA ALA A 136 3.45 -19.80 13.51
C ALA A 136 4.03 -20.30 12.16
N GLU A 137 3.20 -20.41 11.11
CA GLU A 137 3.68 -20.80 9.78
C GLU A 137 4.55 -19.71 9.16
N ILE A 138 4.17 -18.43 9.32
CA ILE A 138 4.96 -17.31 8.81
C ILE A 138 6.30 -17.22 9.53
N LEU A 139 6.31 -17.36 10.86
CA LEU A 139 7.54 -17.41 11.66
C LEU A 139 8.44 -18.58 11.22
N TYR A 140 7.87 -19.74 10.98
CA TYR A 140 8.61 -20.92 10.50
C TYR A 140 9.22 -20.71 9.12
N LEU A 141 8.52 -20.04 8.22
CA LEU A 141 8.94 -19.83 6.83
C LEU A 141 9.90 -18.64 6.66
N TRP A 142 9.84 -17.65 7.55
CA TRP A 142 10.75 -16.51 7.56
C TRP A 142 12.08 -16.90 8.21
N LYS A 143 13.11 -17.11 7.39
CA LYS A 143 14.42 -17.62 7.84
C LYS A 143 15.47 -16.54 8.09
N TYR A 144 15.08 -15.27 8.07
CA TYR A 144 16.04 -14.17 8.06
C TYR A 144 16.02 -13.29 9.31
N GLY A 145 15.22 -13.61 10.30
CA GLY A 145 15.11 -12.86 11.53
C GLY A 145 13.78 -13.06 12.24
N GLU A 146 13.27 -12.03 12.88
CA GLU A 146 12.07 -12.09 13.72
C GLU A 146 10.80 -11.76 12.92
N VAL A 147 9.68 -12.20 13.45
CA VAL A 147 8.34 -11.94 12.93
C VAL A 147 7.46 -11.46 14.06
N ASP A 148 6.96 -10.24 13.95
CA ASP A 148 5.87 -9.75 14.77
C ASP A 148 4.57 -9.82 13.97
N ASP A 149 3.46 -10.10 14.64
CA ASP A 149 2.15 -10.14 14.01
C ASP A 149 1.11 -9.38 14.83
N GLU A 150 0.20 -8.72 14.14
CA GLU A 150 -0.94 -8.05 14.73
C GLU A 150 -2.17 -8.14 13.82
N PRO A 151 -3.38 -8.18 14.37
CA PRO A 151 -4.58 -8.10 13.56
C PRO A 151 -4.63 -6.77 12.79
N LEU A 152 -5.07 -6.82 11.53
CA LEU A 152 -5.35 -5.60 10.76
C LEU A 152 -6.60 -4.93 11.33
N LEU A 153 -6.42 -4.05 12.30
CA LEU A 153 -7.50 -3.38 13.00
C LEU A 153 -7.97 -2.12 12.28
N LEU A 154 -9.28 -1.87 12.41
CA LEU A 154 -9.84 -0.58 12.06
C LEU A 154 -9.34 0.49 13.03
N GLY A 155 -9.00 1.63 12.48
CA GLY A 155 -8.73 2.84 13.26
C GLY A 155 -10.02 3.58 13.63
N PRO A 156 -9.92 4.78 14.20
CA PRO A 156 -11.05 5.66 14.44
C PRO A 156 -11.90 5.85 13.16
N TYR A 157 -13.21 5.89 13.33
CA TYR A 157 -14.19 6.05 12.24
C TYR A 157 -14.26 4.85 11.28
N ASP A 158 -13.98 3.63 11.76
CA ASP A 158 -14.07 2.38 11.01
C ASP A 158 -13.31 2.40 9.66
N THR A 159 -12.09 2.93 9.69
CA THR A 159 -11.24 3.05 8.50
C THR A 159 -9.83 2.51 8.73
N TYR A 160 -9.15 2.10 7.66
CA TYR A 160 -7.74 1.70 7.68
C TYR A 160 -6.78 2.88 7.45
N ARG A 161 -7.28 4.12 7.58
CA ARG A 161 -6.52 5.32 7.25
C ARG A 161 -5.28 5.52 8.13
N ARG A 162 -5.34 5.10 9.39
CA ARG A 162 -4.20 5.16 10.32
C ARG A 162 -3.05 4.29 9.80
N THR A 163 -3.31 3.03 9.50
CA THR A 163 -2.33 2.09 8.93
C THR A 163 -1.81 2.59 7.58
N ALA A 164 -2.71 3.05 6.70
CA ALA A 164 -2.32 3.58 5.40
C ALA A 164 -1.43 4.82 5.49
N LYS A 165 -1.67 5.72 6.45
CA LYS A 165 -0.79 6.88 6.71
C LYS A 165 0.56 6.42 7.26
N TYR A 166 0.55 5.53 8.25
CA TYR A 166 1.78 5.01 8.84
C TYR A 166 2.68 4.36 7.78
N TRP A 167 2.12 3.54 6.91
CA TRP A 167 2.87 2.89 5.83
C TRP A 167 3.35 3.84 4.71
N ASN A 168 2.89 5.09 4.71
CA ASN A 168 3.39 6.13 3.82
C ASN A 168 4.20 7.20 4.58
N LYS A 169 4.61 6.94 5.84
CA LYS A 169 5.31 7.92 6.70
C LYS A 169 6.64 8.41 6.12
N GLU A 170 7.41 7.52 5.46
CA GLU A 170 8.69 7.91 4.84
C GLU A 170 8.53 9.09 3.88
N ALA A 171 7.39 9.16 3.18
CA ALA A 171 7.09 10.28 2.29
C ALA A 171 6.67 11.56 3.04
N SER A 172 6.25 11.45 4.32
CA SER A 172 5.83 12.58 5.17
C SER A 172 6.95 13.10 6.06
N ASP A 173 7.96 12.27 6.36
CA ASP A 173 9.04 12.60 7.29
C ASP A 173 10.23 13.32 6.60
N GLY A 174 10.00 13.91 5.43
CA GLY A 174 11.02 14.63 4.69
C GLY A 174 12.04 13.74 3.97
N ILE A 175 11.86 12.42 4.01
CA ILE A 175 12.67 11.48 3.25
C ILE A 175 12.31 11.63 1.77
N THR A 176 13.29 11.97 0.95
CA THR A 176 13.10 12.15 -0.50
C THR A 176 12.80 10.82 -1.17
N VAL A 177 11.54 10.50 -1.29
CA VAL A 177 11.10 9.33 -2.08
C VAL A 177 11.11 9.72 -3.57
N PRO A 178 11.87 9.04 -4.43
CA PRO A 178 11.91 9.36 -5.86
C PRO A 178 10.52 9.41 -6.49
N VAL A 179 10.30 10.37 -7.37
CA VAL A 179 9.05 10.50 -8.11
C VAL A 179 8.75 9.19 -8.84
N GLY A 180 7.56 8.64 -8.64
CA GLY A 180 7.15 7.35 -9.24
C GLY A 180 7.59 6.10 -8.45
N ALA A 181 8.38 6.22 -7.39
CA ALA A 181 8.69 5.08 -6.53
C ALA A 181 7.42 4.55 -5.86
N ARG A 182 7.22 3.24 -5.97
CA ARG A 182 6.12 2.57 -5.25
C ARG A 182 6.54 2.39 -3.80
N THR A 183 5.75 2.93 -2.87
CA THR A 183 5.95 2.75 -1.44
C THR A 183 5.41 1.40 -0.96
N TRP A 184 4.36 0.90 -1.59
CA TRP A 184 3.75 -0.39 -1.29
C TRP A 184 3.35 -1.11 -2.58
N VAL A 185 3.15 -2.41 -2.49
CA VAL A 185 2.75 -3.28 -3.60
C VAL A 185 1.61 -4.18 -3.15
N ALA A 186 0.53 -4.21 -3.91
CA ALA A 186 -0.55 -5.18 -3.76
C ALA A 186 -0.40 -6.30 -4.79
N SER A 187 -0.87 -7.49 -4.44
CA SER A 187 -1.01 -8.62 -5.37
C SER A 187 -1.98 -8.28 -6.51
N ARG A 188 -1.90 -9.03 -7.60
CA ARG A 188 -2.79 -8.81 -8.75
C ARG A 188 -4.25 -9.11 -8.43
N SER A 189 -4.52 -10.03 -7.53
CA SER A 189 -5.87 -10.40 -7.07
C SER A 189 -6.59 -9.25 -6.36
N LEU A 190 -5.84 -8.29 -5.79
CA LEU A 190 -6.37 -7.10 -5.14
C LEU A 190 -6.41 -5.85 -6.03
N ASN A 191 -6.06 -5.96 -7.32
CA ASN A 191 -6.03 -4.81 -8.24
C ASN A 191 -7.33 -4.59 -8.99
#